data_082d72bd634078df81e79c4849d9d563
#
_entry.id   082d72bd634078df81e79c4849d9d563
#
_cell.length_a   1.000
_cell.length_b   1.000
_cell.length_c   1.000
_cell.angle_alpha   90.00
_cell.angle_beta   90.00
_cell.angle_gamma   90.00
#
_symmetry.space_group_name_H-M   'P 1'
#
loop_
_entity.id
_entity.type
_entity.pdbx_description
1 polymer ?
#
loop_
_entity_poly.entity_id
_entity_poly.type
_entity_poly.pdbx_seq_one_letter_code
_entity_poly.pdbx_strand_id
1 'polypeptide(L)'
;DILVCRTERPLSADIRRKIALFCNVDFACVVESPDVKSIYEIPLRLHDQGLDREVCERLRLVTKDPDLRPWRTIVDRVLRPTHETRIAVVGKYTDLHDAYKSVQEALIHGGIAHDSHVQIEWLSSDLFTDQEAAGTLLAGYDGLLVPGGFGVRGVEGMIEAVRWAREHNLPFFGICLGLQIAIIEFARNVCQLPDPNSTEFEPECGTPVVNLMQTQRDVSNLGGTMRLGAYAARLRPGSKVAQAYGTTEISERHRHRWEVNNSYRDVLAEYGLRLSGQSPDGGLVELIELPDHPWFIGCQFHPE
;
A
#
# COMPACT_ATOMS: atom_id res chain seq x y z
N ASP A 1 -2.29 32.67 21.07
CA ASP A 1 -1.91 31.24 21.10
C ASP A 1 -3.11 30.40 21.45
N ILE A 2 -3.11 29.14 21.01
CA ILE A 2 -4.11 28.10 21.32
C ILE A 2 -3.37 26.89 21.88
N LEU A 3 -3.92 26.31 22.94
CA LEU A 3 -3.38 25.15 23.59
C LEU A 3 -4.27 23.94 23.33
N VAL A 4 -3.71 22.89 22.74
CA VAL A 4 -4.38 21.60 22.57
C VAL A 4 -3.82 20.66 23.64
N CYS A 5 -4.64 20.32 24.62
CA CYS A 5 -4.28 19.49 25.76
C CYS A 5 -4.61 18.03 25.46
N ARG A 6 -3.59 17.19 25.30
CA ARG A 6 -3.77 15.74 25.22
C ARG A 6 -4.16 15.19 26.59
N THR A 7 -5.26 14.47 26.66
CA THR A 7 -5.81 14.00 27.93
C THR A 7 -6.42 12.60 27.79
N GLU A 8 -6.29 11.78 28.84
CA GLU A 8 -7.01 10.50 28.93
C GLU A 8 -8.46 10.69 29.37
N ARG A 9 -8.71 11.76 30.13
CA ARG A 9 -10.04 12.08 30.71
C ARG A 9 -10.39 13.54 30.40
N PRO A 10 -11.67 13.88 30.28
CA PRO A 10 -12.10 15.27 30.10
C PRO A 10 -11.56 16.17 31.21
N LEU A 11 -11.09 17.34 30.84
CA LEU A 11 -10.66 18.38 31.79
C LEU A 11 -11.86 19.08 32.40
N SER A 12 -11.85 19.24 33.72
CA SER A 12 -12.87 20.09 34.36
C SER A 12 -12.70 21.55 33.95
N ALA A 13 -13.80 22.33 34.01
CA ALA A 13 -13.75 23.76 33.72
C ALA A 13 -12.73 24.50 34.59
N ASP A 14 -12.53 24.07 35.84
CA ASP A 14 -11.55 24.68 36.75
C ASP A 14 -10.11 24.40 36.34
N ILE A 15 -9.83 23.22 35.86
CA ILE A 15 -8.48 22.88 35.32
C ILE A 15 -8.24 23.70 34.05
N ARG A 16 -9.20 23.78 33.14
CA ARG A 16 -9.09 24.60 31.92
C ARG A 16 -8.87 26.09 32.26
N ARG A 17 -9.57 26.65 33.27
CA ARG A 17 -9.36 28.02 33.73
C ARG A 17 -7.95 28.23 34.29
N LYS A 18 -7.44 27.27 35.07
CA LYS A 18 -6.06 27.31 35.58
C LYS A 18 -5.05 27.30 34.45
N ILE A 19 -5.20 26.39 33.48
CA ILE A 19 -4.32 26.34 32.32
C ILE A 19 -4.34 27.67 31.55
N ALA A 20 -5.54 28.20 31.26
CA ALA A 20 -5.69 29.49 30.59
C ALA A 20 -4.96 30.61 31.32
N LEU A 21 -5.15 30.68 32.65
CA LEU A 21 -4.51 31.70 33.49
C LEU A 21 -2.97 31.60 33.49
N PHE A 22 -2.44 30.39 33.75
CA PHE A 22 -0.98 30.19 33.82
C PHE A 22 -0.29 30.32 32.47
N CYS A 23 -0.96 29.98 31.38
CA CYS A 23 -0.42 30.07 30.03
C CYS A 23 -0.75 31.41 29.35
N ASN A 24 -1.46 32.31 30.04
CA ASN A 24 -1.88 33.62 29.52
C ASN A 24 -2.59 33.54 28.17
N VAL A 25 -3.57 32.64 28.08
CA VAL A 25 -4.44 32.47 26.90
C VAL A 25 -5.90 32.55 27.31
N ASP A 26 -6.78 32.84 26.34
CA ASP A 26 -8.22 32.84 26.60
C ASP A 26 -8.72 31.45 26.94
N PHE A 27 -9.76 31.37 27.78
CA PHE A 27 -10.38 30.10 28.15
C PHE A 27 -10.86 29.30 26.94
N ALA A 28 -11.40 29.96 25.91
CA ALA A 28 -11.83 29.35 24.66
C ALA A 28 -10.67 28.71 23.87
N CYS A 29 -9.45 29.18 24.11
CA CYS A 29 -8.23 28.68 23.48
C CYS A 29 -7.57 27.49 24.18
N VAL A 30 -8.16 26.98 25.23
CA VAL A 30 -7.75 25.74 25.90
C VAL A 30 -8.65 24.62 25.41
N VAL A 31 -8.21 23.85 24.43
CA VAL A 31 -8.94 22.78 23.75
C VAL A 31 -8.44 21.43 24.21
N GLU A 32 -9.35 20.48 24.40
CA GLU A 32 -9.02 19.11 24.80
C GLU A 32 -8.88 18.21 23.58
N SER A 33 -7.89 17.34 23.61
CA SER A 33 -7.74 16.21 22.68
C SER A 33 -7.76 14.90 23.49
N PRO A 34 -8.95 14.41 23.88
CA PRO A 34 -9.05 13.18 24.66
C PRO A 34 -8.72 11.95 23.83
N ASP A 35 -8.44 10.84 24.52
CA ASP A 35 -8.34 9.55 23.87
C ASP A 35 -9.64 9.16 23.18
N VAL A 36 -9.51 8.65 21.96
CA VAL A 36 -10.63 8.25 21.10
C VAL A 36 -10.41 6.83 20.59
N LYS A 37 -11.47 6.20 20.11
CA LYS A 37 -11.38 4.85 19.53
C LYS A 37 -10.67 4.86 18.20
N SER A 38 -10.82 5.94 17.44
CA SER A 38 -10.16 6.13 16.15
C SER A 38 -9.66 7.56 16.00
N ILE A 39 -8.46 7.72 15.43
CA ILE A 39 -7.88 9.04 15.12
C ILE A 39 -8.80 9.88 14.23
N TYR A 40 -9.65 9.24 13.42
CA TYR A 40 -10.61 9.93 12.53
C TYR A 40 -11.70 10.69 13.31
N GLU A 41 -11.93 10.41 14.60
CA GLU A 41 -12.83 11.18 15.45
C GLU A 41 -12.24 12.55 15.86
N ILE A 42 -10.91 12.69 15.88
CA ILE A 42 -10.23 13.88 16.40
C ILE A 42 -10.68 15.17 15.71
N PRO A 43 -10.76 15.27 14.36
CA PRO A 43 -11.22 16.49 13.70
C PRO A 43 -12.62 16.94 14.16
N LEU A 44 -13.54 15.98 14.34
CA LEU A 44 -14.90 16.29 14.83
C LEU A 44 -14.88 16.78 16.28
N ARG A 45 -14.07 16.14 17.15
CA ARG A 45 -13.93 16.54 18.55
C ARG A 45 -13.35 17.94 18.71
N LEU A 46 -12.37 18.28 17.88
CA LEU A 46 -11.73 19.61 17.91
C LEU A 46 -12.69 20.68 17.36
N HIS A 47 -13.43 20.36 16.29
CA HIS A 47 -14.47 21.25 15.74
C HIS A 47 -15.58 21.51 16.77
N ASP A 48 -16.10 20.48 17.44
CA ASP A 48 -17.15 20.60 18.43
C ASP A 48 -16.74 21.50 19.61
N GLN A 49 -15.44 21.63 19.87
CA GLN A 49 -14.88 22.55 20.87
C GLN A 49 -14.55 23.96 20.29
N GLY A 50 -14.72 24.18 18.98
CA GLY A 50 -14.54 25.46 18.32
C GLY A 50 -13.08 25.77 17.96
N LEU A 51 -12.17 24.78 17.92
CA LEU A 51 -10.75 25.02 17.59
C LEU A 51 -10.58 25.71 16.24
N ASP A 52 -11.24 25.24 15.21
CA ASP A 52 -11.21 25.78 13.86
C ASP A 52 -11.67 27.23 13.81
N ARG A 53 -12.71 27.57 14.56
CA ARG A 53 -13.23 28.94 14.68
C ARG A 53 -12.22 29.85 15.36
N GLU A 54 -11.68 29.43 16.51
CA GLU A 54 -10.65 30.20 17.24
C GLU A 54 -9.39 30.42 16.38
N VAL A 55 -8.99 29.42 15.60
CA VAL A 55 -7.85 29.55 14.65
C VAL A 55 -8.16 30.59 13.59
N CYS A 56 -9.34 30.52 12.95
CA CYS A 56 -9.74 31.45 11.90
C CYS A 56 -9.82 32.89 12.42
N GLU A 57 -10.43 33.09 13.59
CA GLU A 57 -10.55 34.41 14.22
C GLU A 57 -9.17 35.04 14.52
N ARG A 58 -8.25 34.27 15.10
CA ARG A 58 -6.89 34.74 15.41
C ARG A 58 -6.04 35.03 14.19
N LEU A 59 -6.24 34.25 13.13
CA LEU A 59 -5.57 34.49 11.85
C LEU A 59 -6.31 35.53 10.98
N ARG A 60 -7.45 36.06 11.44
CA ARG A 60 -8.33 36.99 10.72
C ARG A 60 -8.76 36.48 9.36
N LEU A 61 -9.04 35.16 9.30
CA LEU A 61 -9.52 34.51 8.09
C LEU A 61 -11.06 34.57 8.06
N VAL A 62 -11.58 35.00 6.92
CA VAL A 62 -13.03 34.96 6.67
C VAL A 62 -13.34 33.61 6.00
N THR A 63 -13.98 32.72 6.72
CA THR A 63 -14.30 31.37 6.25
C THR A 63 -15.80 31.11 6.39
N LYS A 64 -16.29 30.12 5.65
CA LYS A 64 -17.64 29.55 5.84
C LYS A 64 -17.55 28.42 6.85
N ASP A 65 -18.68 28.10 7.48
CA ASP A 65 -18.78 26.90 8.31
C ASP A 65 -18.46 25.66 7.47
N PRO A 66 -17.65 24.72 7.99
CA PRO A 66 -17.28 23.53 7.25
C PRO A 66 -18.45 22.54 7.12
N ASP A 67 -18.60 21.92 5.96
CA ASP A 67 -19.48 20.77 5.81
C ASP A 67 -18.76 19.49 6.27
N LEU A 68 -19.07 19.07 7.48
CA LEU A 68 -18.48 17.87 8.09
C LEU A 68 -19.28 16.57 7.83
N ARG A 69 -20.33 16.61 7.04
CA ARG A 69 -21.13 15.41 6.72
C ARG A 69 -20.32 14.30 6.08
N PRO A 70 -19.45 14.56 5.08
CA PRO A 70 -18.60 13.52 4.51
C PRO A 70 -17.66 12.90 5.54
N TRP A 71 -17.06 13.74 6.42
CA TRP A 71 -16.16 13.27 7.45
C TRP A 71 -16.87 12.43 8.52
N ARG A 72 -18.09 12.81 8.91
CA ARG A 72 -18.93 12.02 9.84
C ARG A 72 -19.24 10.64 9.24
N THR A 73 -19.48 10.54 7.94
CA THR A 73 -19.68 9.26 7.25
C THR A 73 -18.42 8.38 7.34
N ILE A 74 -17.22 8.96 7.17
CA ILE A 74 -15.96 8.24 7.35
C ILE A 74 -15.85 7.69 8.76
N VAL A 75 -16.07 8.52 9.78
CA VAL A 75 -16.01 8.11 11.19
C VAL A 75 -17.02 6.99 11.50
N ASP A 76 -18.24 7.10 10.99
CA ASP A 76 -19.27 6.08 11.18
C ASP A 76 -18.85 4.73 10.57
N ARG A 77 -18.31 4.72 9.37
CA ARG A 77 -17.79 3.50 8.72
C ARG A 77 -16.60 2.88 9.47
N VAL A 78 -15.72 3.72 10.01
CA VAL A 78 -14.59 3.22 10.83
C VAL A 78 -15.07 2.58 12.13
N LEU A 79 -16.06 3.20 12.80
CA LEU A 79 -16.52 2.75 14.11
C LEU A 79 -17.56 1.64 14.04
N ARG A 80 -18.31 1.55 12.94
CA ARG A 80 -19.45 0.63 12.76
C ARG A 80 -19.48 0.10 11.32
N PRO A 81 -18.41 -0.56 10.84
CA PRO A 81 -18.40 -1.15 9.52
C PRO A 81 -19.45 -2.24 9.40
N THR A 82 -20.04 -2.39 8.21
CA THR A 82 -21.07 -3.41 7.94
C THR A 82 -20.52 -4.71 7.40
N HIS A 83 -19.27 -4.69 6.92
CA HIS A 83 -18.58 -5.84 6.36
C HIS A 83 -17.24 -6.06 7.07
N GLU A 84 -16.66 -7.24 6.87
CA GLU A 84 -15.32 -7.59 7.33
C GLU A 84 -14.56 -8.23 6.16
N THR A 85 -13.28 -7.89 6.05
CA THR A 85 -12.38 -8.41 5.00
C THR A 85 -11.06 -8.77 5.65
N ARG A 86 -10.58 -10.00 5.41
CA ARG A 86 -9.33 -10.51 5.96
C ARG A 86 -8.24 -10.51 4.89
N ILE A 87 -7.18 -9.74 5.10
CA ILE A 87 -6.05 -9.61 4.17
C ILE A 87 -4.79 -10.18 4.80
N ALA A 88 -4.20 -11.19 4.13
CA ALA A 88 -2.87 -11.67 4.46
C ALA A 88 -1.83 -10.76 3.79
N VAL A 89 -0.90 -10.22 4.57
CA VAL A 89 0.28 -9.52 4.05
C VAL A 89 1.50 -10.41 4.25
N VAL A 90 1.99 -10.99 3.16
CA VAL A 90 3.13 -11.91 3.19
C VAL A 90 4.40 -11.16 2.85
N GLY A 91 5.33 -11.09 3.79
CA GLY A 91 6.54 -10.27 3.64
C GLY A 91 7.70 -10.72 4.50
N LYS A 92 8.80 -9.94 4.45
CA LYS A 92 10.07 -10.21 5.13
C LYS A 92 10.21 -9.55 6.50
N TYR A 93 9.49 -8.45 6.74
CA TYR A 93 9.66 -7.57 7.90
C TYR A 93 8.38 -7.52 8.75
N THR A 94 7.73 -8.66 8.91
CA THR A 94 6.44 -8.79 9.58
C THR A 94 6.48 -8.37 11.05
N ASP A 95 7.65 -8.44 11.71
CA ASP A 95 7.84 -8.00 13.10
C ASP A 95 8.05 -6.47 13.23
N LEU A 96 8.30 -5.76 12.12
CA LEU A 96 8.54 -4.32 12.08
C LEU A 96 7.32 -3.61 11.46
N HIS A 97 6.23 -3.51 12.20
CA HIS A 97 4.97 -2.92 11.71
C HIS A 97 5.13 -1.50 11.13
N ASP A 98 6.09 -0.71 11.65
CA ASP A 98 6.35 0.64 11.13
C ASP A 98 6.86 0.64 9.69
N ALA A 99 7.53 -0.44 9.24
CA ALA A 99 8.01 -0.55 7.86
C ALA A 99 6.88 -0.58 6.82
N TYR A 100 5.70 -1.02 7.23
CA TYR A 100 4.51 -1.19 6.38
C TYR A 100 3.35 -0.29 6.77
N LYS A 101 3.59 0.75 7.58
CA LYS A 101 2.54 1.64 8.09
C LYS A 101 1.69 2.24 6.96
N SER A 102 2.29 2.67 5.85
CA SER A 102 1.56 3.22 4.71
C SER A 102 0.67 2.17 4.02
N VAL A 103 1.13 0.92 3.90
CA VAL A 103 0.34 -0.19 3.35
C VAL A 103 -0.86 -0.49 4.25
N GLN A 104 -0.63 -0.52 5.56
CA GLN A 104 -1.70 -0.70 6.54
C GLN A 104 -2.77 0.38 6.43
N GLU A 105 -2.36 1.66 6.41
CA GLU A 105 -3.30 2.77 6.29
C GLU A 105 -4.04 2.75 4.94
N ALA A 106 -3.36 2.42 3.84
CA ALA A 106 -4.00 2.29 2.54
C ALA A 106 -5.09 1.20 2.51
N LEU A 107 -4.82 0.04 3.13
CA LEU A 107 -5.83 -1.03 3.26
C LEU A 107 -7.02 -0.58 4.13
N ILE A 108 -6.75 0.13 5.23
CA ILE A 108 -7.81 0.70 6.09
C ILE A 108 -8.64 1.71 5.29
N HIS A 109 -8.02 2.61 4.52
CA HIS A 109 -8.73 3.58 3.68
C HIS A 109 -9.60 2.89 2.61
N GLY A 110 -9.08 1.82 1.98
CA GLY A 110 -9.87 0.97 1.09
C GLY A 110 -11.09 0.38 1.79
N GLY A 111 -10.90 -0.14 2.99
CA GLY A 111 -12.01 -0.64 3.83
C GLY A 111 -13.05 0.43 4.14
N ILE A 112 -12.64 1.64 4.52
CA ILE A 112 -13.55 2.77 4.77
C ILE A 112 -14.37 3.09 3.52
N ALA A 113 -13.74 3.10 2.35
CA ALA A 113 -14.44 3.37 1.09
C ALA A 113 -15.54 2.34 0.81
N HIS A 114 -15.32 1.08 1.19
CA HIS A 114 -16.24 -0.04 0.97
C HIS A 114 -17.06 -0.45 2.20
N ASP A 115 -17.05 0.35 3.27
CA ASP A 115 -17.77 0.07 4.53
C ASP A 115 -17.39 -1.29 5.14
N SER A 116 -16.10 -1.64 5.06
CA SER A 116 -15.53 -2.89 5.54
C SER A 116 -14.46 -2.66 6.60
N HIS A 117 -14.49 -3.46 7.67
CA HIS A 117 -13.39 -3.58 8.60
C HIS A 117 -12.33 -4.48 7.99
N VAL A 118 -11.14 -3.95 7.72
CA VAL A 118 -10.04 -4.75 7.18
C VAL A 118 -9.19 -5.31 8.32
N GLN A 119 -9.26 -6.62 8.49
CA GLN A 119 -8.35 -7.36 9.36
C GLN A 119 -7.08 -7.68 8.59
N ILE A 120 -5.95 -7.11 9.01
CA ILE A 120 -4.65 -7.31 8.37
C ILE A 120 -3.83 -8.27 9.23
N GLU A 121 -3.44 -9.40 8.65
CA GLU A 121 -2.53 -10.33 9.28
C GLU A 121 -1.18 -10.37 8.55
N TRP A 122 -0.12 -10.21 9.32
CA TRP A 122 1.25 -10.18 8.84
C TRP A 122 1.86 -11.56 8.96
N LEU A 123 2.12 -12.20 7.82
CA LEU A 123 2.67 -13.55 7.76
C LEU A 123 4.11 -13.51 7.25
N SER A 124 5.03 -14.12 8.01
CA SER A 124 6.40 -14.28 7.52
C SER A 124 6.43 -15.19 6.30
N SER A 125 7.08 -14.74 5.24
CA SER A 125 7.27 -15.55 4.05
C SER A 125 8.05 -16.84 4.31
N ASP A 126 8.84 -16.91 5.37
CA ASP A 126 9.60 -18.11 5.75
C ASP A 126 8.69 -19.29 6.18
N LEU A 127 7.41 -19.03 6.45
CA LEU A 127 6.41 -20.06 6.80
C LEU A 127 5.86 -20.81 5.58
N PHE A 128 6.01 -20.25 4.38
CA PHE A 128 5.46 -20.80 3.14
C PHE A 128 6.47 -21.73 2.48
N THR A 129 6.61 -22.95 3.00
CA THR A 129 7.60 -23.92 2.56
C THR A 129 7.21 -24.66 1.28
N ASP A 130 5.92 -24.79 1.02
CA ASP A 130 5.32 -25.49 -0.10
C ASP A 130 3.84 -25.10 -0.28
N GLN A 131 3.15 -25.71 -1.27
CA GLN A 131 1.74 -25.42 -1.56
C GLN A 131 0.76 -25.91 -0.47
N GLU A 132 1.11 -26.94 0.29
CA GLU A 132 0.28 -27.43 1.40
C GLU A 132 0.33 -26.42 2.56
N ALA A 133 1.52 -25.93 2.90
CA ALA A 133 1.71 -24.86 3.87
C ALA A 133 0.99 -23.57 3.43
N ALA A 134 1.15 -23.17 2.16
CA ALA A 134 0.48 -22.00 1.61
C ALA A 134 -1.05 -22.12 1.71
N GLY A 135 -1.61 -23.29 1.37
CA GLY A 135 -3.04 -23.56 1.49
C GLY A 135 -3.54 -23.47 2.92
N THR A 136 -2.79 -24.04 3.87
CA THR A 136 -3.13 -23.96 5.30
C THR A 136 -3.08 -22.53 5.83
N LEU A 137 -2.03 -21.79 5.50
CA LEU A 137 -1.81 -20.43 5.98
C LEU A 137 -2.77 -19.40 5.37
N LEU A 138 -3.16 -19.59 4.09
CA LEU A 138 -4.02 -18.63 3.38
C LEU A 138 -5.51 -19.01 3.40
N ALA A 139 -5.87 -20.14 3.97
CA ALA A 139 -7.26 -20.54 4.12
C ALA A 139 -8.06 -19.50 4.91
N GLY A 140 -9.15 -19.01 4.30
CA GLY A 140 -10.08 -18.09 4.95
C GLY A 140 -9.65 -16.61 4.91
N TYR A 141 -8.65 -16.26 4.11
CA TYR A 141 -8.40 -14.85 3.73
C TYR A 141 -9.15 -14.49 2.46
N ASP A 142 -9.53 -13.22 2.35
CA ASP A 142 -10.23 -12.65 1.20
C ASP A 142 -9.26 -12.05 0.18
N GLY A 143 -7.99 -11.90 0.56
CA GLY A 143 -6.94 -11.39 -0.33
C GLY A 143 -5.54 -11.56 0.23
N LEU A 144 -4.58 -11.57 -0.69
CA LEU A 144 -3.14 -11.62 -0.44
C LEU A 144 -2.47 -10.36 -0.95
N LEU A 145 -1.64 -9.73 -0.12
CA LEU A 145 -0.76 -8.65 -0.51
C LEU A 145 0.71 -9.05 -0.28
N VAL A 146 1.55 -8.86 -1.30
CA VAL A 146 3.00 -8.98 -1.17
C VAL A 146 3.61 -7.58 -1.33
N PRO A 147 4.16 -6.99 -0.26
CA PRO A 147 4.67 -5.64 -0.26
C PRO A 147 6.07 -5.54 -0.89
N GLY A 148 6.57 -4.31 -0.99
CA GLY A 148 7.96 -4.03 -1.38
C GLY A 148 9.00 -4.57 -0.37
N GLY A 149 10.17 -4.85 -0.86
CA GLY A 149 11.30 -5.34 -0.07
C GLY A 149 12.55 -5.49 -0.92
N PHE A 150 13.68 -5.88 -0.29
CA PHE A 150 14.97 -6.09 -0.94
C PHE A 150 15.61 -7.38 -0.46
N GLY A 151 16.51 -7.95 -1.29
CA GLY A 151 17.33 -9.11 -0.97
C GLY A 151 16.61 -10.45 -1.08
N VAL A 152 17.35 -11.55 -0.91
CA VAL A 152 16.95 -12.93 -1.23
C VAL A 152 16.10 -13.61 -0.16
N ARG A 153 16.16 -13.15 1.11
CA ARG A 153 15.44 -13.83 2.20
C ARG A 153 13.93 -13.91 1.92
N GLY A 154 13.33 -15.09 2.11
CA GLY A 154 11.89 -15.33 2.03
C GLY A 154 11.29 -15.24 0.61
N VAL A 155 12.12 -15.14 -0.44
CA VAL A 155 11.66 -15.06 -1.84
C VAL A 155 10.86 -16.30 -2.23
N GLU A 156 11.37 -17.49 -1.96
CA GLU A 156 10.69 -18.75 -2.34
C GLU A 156 9.33 -18.87 -1.66
N GLY A 157 9.24 -18.53 -0.37
CA GLY A 157 7.95 -18.55 0.32
C GLY A 157 6.94 -17.53 -0.23
N MET A 158 7.40 -16.35 -0.67
CA MET A 158 6.51 -15.41 -1.37
C MET A 158 6.04 -15.97 -2.72
N ILE A 159 6.93 -16.68 -3.46
CA ILE A 159 6.57 -17.35 -4.72
C ILE A 159 5.48 -18.40 -4.47
N GLU A 160 5.63 -19.23 -3.42
CA GLU A 160 4.63 -20.24 -3.06
C GLU A 160 3.28 -19.61 -2.67
N ALA A 161 3.29 -18.51 -1.91
CA ALA A 161 2.06 -17.79 -1.55
C ALA A 161 1.37 -17.20 -2.79
N VAL A 162 2.11 -16.60 -3.71
CA VAL A 162 1.58 -16.01 -4.96
C VAL A 162 1.04 -17.10 -5.88
N ARG A 163 1.74 -18.24 -5.99
CA ARG A 163 1.29 -19.41 -6.74
C ARG A 163 -0.06 -19.90 -6.23
N TRP A 164 -0.17 -20.08 -4.92
CA TRP A 164 -1.43 -20.54 -4.32
C TRP A 164 -2.57 -19.56 -4.61
N ALA A 165 -2.32 -18.26 -4.46
CA ALA A 165 -3.30 -17.21 -4.75
C ALA A 165 -3.77 -17.25 -6.20
N ARG A 166 -2.84 -17.42 -7.16
CA ARG A 166 -3.15 -17.53 -8.59
C ARG A 166 -4.00 -18.78 -8.90
N GLU A 167 -3.60 -19.93 -8.37
CA GLU A 167 -4.25 -21.21 -8.65
C GLU A 167 -5.64 -21.36 -7.98
N HIS A 168 -5.87 -20.63 -6.86
CA HIS A 168 -7.12 -20.72 -6.09
C HIS A 168 -8.01 -19.49 -6.21
N ASN A 169 -7.72 -18.59 -7.16
CA ASN A 169 -8.49 -17.35 -7.37
C ASN A 169 -8.58 -16.45 -6.13
N LEU A 170 -7.59 -16.49 -5.23
CA LEU A 170 -7.50 -15.56 -4.13
C LEU A 170 -7.04 -14.19 -4.67
N PRO A 171 -7.80 -13.11 -4.48
CA PRO A 171 -7.37 -11.77 -4.86
C PRO A 171 -5.94 -11.47 -4.42
N PHE A 172 -5.08 -11.04 -5.36
CA PHE A 172 -3.67 -10.78 -5.14
C PHE A 172 -3.27 -9.37 -5.55
N PHE A 173 -2.47 -8.71 -4.72
CA PHE A 173 -1.81 -7.46 -5.07
C PHE A 173 -0.32 -7.50 -4.71
N GLY A 174 0.54 -7.32 -5.71
CA GLY A 174 1.99 -7.28 -5.55
C GLY A 174 2.54 -5.88 -5.75
N ILE A 175 3.25 -5.34 -4.74
CA ILE A 175 3.85 -4.00 -4.78
C ILE A 175 5.36 -4.13 -4.91
N CYS A 176 5.97 -3.50 -5.92
CA CYS A 176 7.40 -3.42 -6.16
C CYS A 176 8.04 -4.83 -6.20
N LEU A 177 8.63 -5.32 -5.11
CA LEU A 177 9.08 -6.70 -5.00
C LEU A 177 7.95 -7.69 -5.29
N GLY A 178 6.73 -7.43 -4.83
CA GLY A 178 5.57 -8.30 -5.05
C GLY A 178 5.22 -8.48 -6.53
N LEU A 179 5.37 -7.46 -7.37
CA LEU A 179 5.28 -7.61 -8.83
C LEU A 179 6.38 -8.54 -9.36
N GLN A 180 7.63 -8.35 -8.91
CA GLN A 180 8.77 -9.14 -9.37
C GLN A 180 8.61 -10.61 -8.99
N ILE A 181 8.15 -10.90 -7.77
CA ILE A 181 7.79 -12.24 -7.31
C ILE A 181 6.70 -12.86 -8.19
N ALA A 182 5.64 -12.11 -8.53
CA ALA A 182 4.57 -12.60 -9.39
C ALA A 182 5.06 -12.94 -10.80
N ILE A 183 6.01 -12.18 -11.34
CA ILE A 183 6.64 -12.48 -12.64
C ILE A 183 7.50 -13.73 -12.58
N ILE A 184 8.30 -13.90 -11.54
CA ILE A 184 9.14 -15.10 -11.36
C ILE A 184 8.23 -16.33 -11.19
N GLU A 185 7.20 -16.24 -10.36
CA GLU A 185 6.22 -17.30 -10.18
C GLU A 185 5.58 -17.70 -11.51
N PHE A 186 5.06 -16.73 -12.27
CA PHE A 186 4.40 -16.97 -13.53
C PHE A 186 5.34 -17.56 -14.59
N ALA A 187 6.55 -17.06 -14.69
CA ALA A 187 7.58 -17.57 -15.58
C ALA A 187 7.96 -19.02 -15.24
N ARG A 188 8.01 -19.35 -13.94
CA ARG A 188 8.38 -20.67 -13.44
C ARG A 188 7.25 -21.70 -13.61
N ASN A 189 6.05 -21.36 -13.17
CA ASN A 189 4.96 -22.34 -13.02
C ASN A 189 3.95 -22.32 -14.20
N VAL A 190 3.85 -21.23 -14.95
CA VAL A 190 2.95 -21.12 -16.09
C VAL A 190 3.71 -21.22 -17.41
N CYS A 191 4.74 -20.39 -17.61
CA CYS A 191 5.55 -20.43 -18.84
C CYS A 191 6.54 -21.61 -18.85
N GLN A 192 6.82 -22.24 -17.70
CA GLN A 192 7.76 -23.35 -17.54
C GLN A 192 9.16 -23.03 -18.10
N LEU A 193 9.59 -21.79 -17.93
CA LEU A 193 10.93 -21.37 -18.33
C LEU A 193 11.98 -22.06 -17.42
N PRO A 194 13.17 -22.39 -17.96
CA PRO A 194 14.22 -23.00 -17.15
C PRO A 194 14.84 -21.96 -16.23
N ASP A 195 14.88 -22.22 -14.93
CA ASP A 195 15.54 -21.40 -13.89
C ASP A 195 15.23 -19.90 -13.95
N PRO A 196 13.92 -19.49 -13.96
CA PRO A 196 13.55 -18.09 -14.03
C PRO A 196 13.73 -17.43 -12.66
N ASN A 197 14.47 -16.30 -12.63
CA ASN A 197 14.74 -15.59 -11.38
C ASN A 197 15.02 -14.10 -11.62
N SER A 198 15.34 -13.38 -10.55
CA SER A 198 15.87 -12.03 -10.56
C SER A 198 17.38 -12.06 -10.35
N THR A 199 18.11 -11.24 -11.09
CA THR A 199 19.55 -11.05 -10.84
C THR A 199 19.85 -10.37 -9.49
N GLU A 200 18.84 -9.91 -8.76
CA GLU A 200 18.99 -9.50 -7.36
C GLU A 200 19.21 -10.69 -6.45
N PHE A 201 18.50 -11.79 -6.71
CA PHE A 201 18.46 -12.96 -5.84
C PHE A 201 19.48 -14.02 -6.26
N GLU A 202 19.61 -14.21 -7.58
CA GLU A 202 20.54 -15.14 -8.20
C GLU A 202 21.21 -14.46 -9.40
N PRO A 203 22.42 -13.86 -9.21
CA PRO A 203 23.09 -13.11 -10.27
C PRO A 203 23.39 -13.91 -11.53
N GLU A 204 23.58 -15.23 -11.40
CA GLU A 204 23.95 -16.15 -12.49
C GLU A 204 22.74 -17.00 -12.96
N CYS A 205 21.50 -16.61 -12.64
CA CYS A 205 20.33 -17.36 -13.07
C CYS A 205 20.25 -17.49 -14.58
N GLY A 206 19.81 -18.67 -15.05
CA GLY A 206 19.74 -18.98 -16.49
C GLY A 206 18.74 -18.13 -17.26
N THR A 207 17.64 -17.72 -16.59
CA THR A 207 16.55 -16.94 -17.20
C THR A 207 16.23 -15.73 -16.32
N PRO A 208 16.96 -14.61 -16.45
CA PRO A 208 16.76 -13.41 -15.66
C PRO A 208 15.51 -12.64 -16.11
N VAL A 209 14.31 -13.10 -15.68
CA VAL A 209 13.03 -12.43 -16.00
C VAL A 209 12.88 -11.06 -15.33
N VAL A 210 13.64 -10.83 -14.26
CA VAL A 210 13.83 -9.54 -13.60
C VAL A 210 15.35 -9.25 -13.58
N ASN A 211 15.76 -8.07 -14.07
CA ASN A 211 17.16 -7.76 -14.26
C ASN A 211 17.47 -6.28 -14.00
N LEU A 212 18.73 -5.96 -13.76
CA LEU A 212 19.21 -4.57 -13.74
C LEU A 212 19.00 -3.93 -15.13
N MET A 213 18.59 -2.67 -15.14
CA MET A 213 18.57 -1.87 -16.36
C MET A 213 19.99 -1.74 -16.94
N GLN A 214 20.10 -1.69 -18.27
CA GLN A 214 21.39 -1.49 -18.94
C GLN A 214 22.13 -0.23 -18.44
N THR A 215 21.38 0.85 -18.19
CA THR A 215 21.91 2.11 -17.64
C THR A 215 22.47 2.00 -16.22
N GLN A 216 22.22 0.90 -15.53
CA GLN A 216 22.66 0.67 -14.14
C GLN A 216 23.80 -0.35 -14.02
N ARG A 217 24.17 -1.03 -15.12
CA ARG A 217 25.21 -2.09 -15.09
C ARG A 217 26.63 -1.55 -14.91
N ASP A 218 26.89 -0.32 -15.32
CA ASP A 218 28.24 0.27 -15.33
C ASP A 218 28.51 1.24 -14.18
N VAL A 219 27.64 1.27 -13.15
CA VAL A 219 27.74 2.26 -12.06
C VAL A 219 28.37 1.64 -10.81
N SER A 220 29.58 2.09 -10.48
CA SER A 220 30.32 1.68 -9.28
C SER A 220 29.74 2.21 -7.97
N ASN A 221 28.87 3.24 -8.01
CA ASN A 221 28.26 3.86 -6.82
C ASN A 221 26.76 3.60 -6.80
N LEU A 222 26.35 2.52 -6.16
CA LEU A 222 24.98 2.00 -6.14
C LEU A 222 23.93 2.96 -5.53
N GLY A 223 24.36 3.97 -4.74
CA GLY A 223 23.42 4.88 -4.06
C GLY A 223 22.64 5.84 -4.96
N GLY A 224 23.16 6.16 -6.16
CA GLY A 224 22.59 7.18 -7.07
C GLY A 224 21.83 6.63 -8.28
N THR A 225 21.64 5.30 -8.40
CA THR A 225 21.13 4.66 -9.62
C THR A 225 19.73 4.09 -9.53
N MET A 226 19.05 4.22 -8.38
CA MET A 226 17.66 3.79 -8.24
C MET A 226 16.71 4.68 -9.05
N ARG A 227 15.68 4.08 -9.63
CA ARG A 227 14.48 4.86 -9.98
C ARG A 227 13.87 5.33 -8.66
N LEU A 228 13.96 6.63 -8.43
CA LEU A 228 13.54 7.26 -7.19
C LEU A 228 12.66 8.48 -7.48
N GLY A 229 11.49 8.55 -6.83
CA GLY A 229 10.53 9.63 -7.01
C GLY A 229 9.40 9.29 -7.98
N ALA A 230 8.63 10.30 -8.40
CA ALA A 230 7.45 10.13 -9.22
C ALA A 230 7.81 9.94 -10.71
N TYR A 231 7.24 8.92 -11.32
CA TYR A 231 7.35 8.63 -12.76
C TYR A 231 5.97 8.38 -13.35
N ALA A 232 5.79 8.87 -14.57
CA ALA A 232 4.56 8.66 -15.33
C ALA A 232 4.47 7.21 -15.84
N ALA A 233 3.24 6.69 -15.88
CA ALA A 233 2.92 5.43 -16.54
C ALA A 233 1.62 5.55 -17.35
N ARG A 234 1.54 4.81 -18.44
CA ARG A 234 0.35 4.65 -19.28
C ARG A 234 -0.30 3.31 -18.99
N LEU A 235 -1.55 3.34 -18.62
CA LEU A 235 -2.35 2.16 -18.35
C LEU A 235 -3.07 1.72 -19.63
N ARG A 236 -3.16 0.40 -19.82
CA ARG A 236 -3.89 -0.19 -20.93
C ARG A 236 -5.40 0.11 -20.77
N PRO A 237 -6.06 0.72 -21.76
CA PRO A 237 -7.50 0.93 -21.72
C PRO A 237 -8.26 -0.38 -21.49
N GLY A 238 -9.26 -0.36 -20.62
CA GLY A 238 -10.08 -1.53 -20.29
C GLY A 238 -9.41 -2.55 -19.35
N SER A 239 -8.20 -2.29 -18.86
CA SER A 239 -7.59 -3.07 -17.79
C SER A 239 -8.29 -2.83 -16.45
N LYS A 240 -8.18 -3.80 -15.52
CA LYS A 240 -8.68 -3.63 -14.13
C LYS A 240 -8.02 -2.45 -13.44
N VAL A 241 -6.74 -2.26 -13.71
CA VAL A 241 -5.97 -1.13 -13.15
C VAL A 241 -6.49 0.20 -13.67
N ALA A 242 -6.73 0.35 -14.98
CA ALA A 242 -7.28 1.59 -15.55
C ALA A 242 -8.69 1.90 -14.99
N GLN A 243 -9.49 0.86 -14.71
CA GLN A 243 -10.78 1.03 -14.04
C GLN A 243 -10.62 1.50 -12.60
N ALA A 244 -9.67 0.92 -11.84
CA ALA A 244 -9.41 1.30 -10.46
C ALA A 244 -8.92 2.75 -10.33
N TYR A 245 -8.04 3.21 -11.24
CA TYR A 245 -7.57 4.60 -11.27
C TYR A 245 -8.57 5.59 -11.89
N GLY A 246 -9.51 5.10 -12.70
CA GLY A 246 -10.44 5.97 -13.46
C GLY A 246 -9.75 6.78 -14.58
N THR A 247 -8.51 6.45 -14.91
CA THR A 247 -7.70 7.13 -15.95
C THR A 247 -6.74 6.16 -16.59
N THR A 248 -6.17 6.53 -17.74
CA THR A 248 -5.12 5.77 -18.43
C THR A 248 -3.73 6.40 -18.29
N GLU A 249 -3.61 7.54 -17.61
CA GLU A 249 -2.32 8.17 -17.34
C GLU A 249 -2.21 8.42 -15.84
N ILE A 250 -1.14 7.91 -15.24
CA ILE A 250 -0.85 8.04 -13.82
C ILE A 250 0.59 8.49 -13.58
N SER A 251 0.88 8.95 -12.39
CA SER A 251 2.24 9.25 -11.94
C SER A 251 2.39 8.75 -10.53
N GLU A 252 3.29 7.79 -10.32
CA GLU A 252 3.45 7.08 -9.05
C GLU A 252 4.90 7.05 -8.58
N ARG A 253 5.10 6.86 -7.29
CA ARG A 253 6.41 6.88 -6.65
C ARG A 253 7.14 5.56 -6.79
N HIS A 254 8.38 5.61 -7.28
CA HIS A 254 9.28 4.46 -7.43
C HIS A 254 10.42 4.48 -6.40
N ARG A 255 10.89 3.28 -6.05
CA ARG A 255 12.11 3.07 -5.25
C ARG A 255 12.65 1.66 -5.51
N HIS A 256 13.25 1.45 -6.66
CA HIS A 256 13.82 0.14 -7.05
C HIS A 256 14.93 0.29 -8.08
N ARG A 257 15.66 -0.80 -8.36
CA ARG A 257 16.73 -0.89 -9.36
C ARG A 257 16.45 -1.94 -10.41
N TRP A 258 15.87 -3.08 -9.99
CA TRP A 258 15.55 -4.18 -10.86
C TRP A 258 14.20 -3.93 -11.53
N GLU A 259 14.15 -4.32 -12.80
CA GLU A 259 12.99 -4.12 -13.67
C GLU A 259 12.64 -5.44 -14.36
N VAL A 260 11.42 -5.54 -14.83
CA VAL A 260 11.02 -6.64 -15.70
C VAL A 260 11.90 -6.65 -16.95
N ASN A 261 12.49 -7.78 -17.27
CA ASN A 261 13.36 -7.91 -18.43
C ASN A 261 12.52 -7.97 -19.72
N ASN A 262 12.70 -6.98 -20.58
CA ASN A 262 11.96 -6.84 -21.83
C ASN A 262 12.09 -8.05 -22.76
N SER A 263 13.15 -8.82 -22.69
CA SER A 263 13.37 -10.02 -23.51
C SER A 263 12.33 -11.11 -23.25
N TYR A 264 11.65 -11.08 -22.12
CA TYR A 264 10.64 -12.08 -21.74
C TYR A 264 9.19 -11.58 -21.85
N ARG A 265 8.97 -10.32 -22.29
CA ARG A 265 7.61 -9.73 -22.35
C ARG A 265 6.67 -10.52 -23.26
N ASP A 266 7.17 -10.94 -24.42
CA ASP A 266 6.36 -11.63 -25.41
C ASP A 266 5.94 -13.01 -24.93
N VAL A 267 6.85 -13.80 -24.34
CA VAL A 267 6.51 -15.12 -23.79
C VAL A 267 5.56 -15.01 -22.60
N LEU A 268 5.75 -14.04 -21.69
CA LEU A 268 4.82 -13.83 -20.58
C LEU A 268 3.41 -13.48 -21.08
N ALA A 269 3.34 -12.62 -22.13
CA ALA A 269 2.06 -12.23 -22.74
C ALA A 269 1.39 -13.39 -23.49
N GLU A 270 2.16 -14.24 -24.20
CA GLU A 270 1.66 -15.42 -24.90
C GLU A 270 0.95 -16.39 -23.94
N TYR A 271 1.48 -16.55 -22.74
CA TYR A 271 0.88 -17.37 -21.69
C TYR A 271 -0.23 -16.66 -20.88
N GLY A 272 -0.61 -15.43 -21.25
CA GLY A 272 -1.77 -14.72 -20.71
C GLY A 272 -1.49 -13.66 -19.65
N LEU A 273 -0.23 -13.40 -19.28
CA LEU A 273 0.11 -12.30 -18.41
C LEU A 273 -0.02 -10.97 -19.18
N ARG A 274 -0.98 -10.15 -18.79
CA ARG A 274 -1.20 -8.85 -19.42
C ARG A 274 -0.28 -7.79 -18.82
N LEU A 275 0.49 -7.12 -19.67
CA LEU A 275 1.23 -5.91 -19.29
C LEU A 275 0.24 -4.74 -19.30
N SER A 276 -0.32 -4.43 -18.15
CA SER A 276 -1.44 -3.48 -18.02
C SER A 276 -1.00 -2.04 -17.80
N GLY A 277 0.29 -1.81 -17.53
CA GLY A 277 0.89 -0.48 -17.45
C GLY A 277 2.34 -0.47 -17.92
N GLN A 278 2.73 0.62 -18.57
CA GLN A 278 4.09 0.80 -19.11
C GLN A 278 4.55 2.25 -18.93
N SER A 279 5.87 2.47 -18.94
CA SER A 279 6.41 3.83 -19.05
C SER A 279 5.92 4.51 -20.33
N PRO A 280 5.89 5.87 -20.41
CA PRO A 280 5.34 6.60 -21.56
C PRO A 280 5.99 6.26 -22.89
N ASP A 281 7.27 5.86 -22.89
CA ASP A 281 8.03 5.40 -24.05
C ASP A 281 7.81 3.91 -24.37
N GLY A 282 7.06 3.19 -23.52
CA GLY A 282 6.81 1.74 -23.62
C GLY A 282 8.01 0.88 -23.24
N GLY A 283 9.12 1.47 -22.76
CA GLY A 283 10.37 0.78 -22.49
C GLY A 283 10.37 -0.07 -21.21
N LEU A 284 9.50 0.26 -20.23
CA LEU A 284 9.45 -0.41 -18.93
C LEU A 284 8.04 -0.93 -18.63
N VAL A 285 7.99 -2.08 -17.96
CA VAL A 285 6.75 -2.67 -17.44
C VAL A 285 6.48 -2.11 -16.05
N GLU A 286 5.38 -1.39 -15.90
CA GLU A 286 4.99 -0.77 -14.63
C GLU A 286 3.92 -1.57 -13.89
N LEU A 287 3.04 -2.25 -14.63
CA LEU A 287 1.97 -3.06 -14.06
C LEU A 287 1.70 -4.32 -14.89
N ILE A 288 1.31 -5.35 -14.18
CA ILE A 288 0.82 -6.62 -14.74
C ILE A 288 -0.55 -6.95 -14.19
N GLU A 289 -1.33 -7.70 -14.95
CA GLU A 289 -2.59 -8.31 -14.48
C GLU A 289 -2.86 -9.65 -15.16
N LEU A 290 -3.59 -10.53 -14.47
CA LEU A 290 -4.23 -11.70 -15.08
C LEU A 290 -5.71 -11.38 -15.35
N PRO A 291 -6.12 -11.28 -16.63
CA PRO A 291 -7.48 -10.88 -16.99
C PRO A 291 -8.57 -11.76 -16.44
N ASP A 292 -8.33 -13.08 -16.48
CA ASP A 292 -9.31 -14.11 -16.11
C ASP A 292 -9.33 -14.39 -14.59
N HIS A 293 -8.37 -13.87 -13.83
CA HIS A 293 -8.36 -13.96 -12.38
C HIS A 293 -9.27 -12.88 -11.77
N PRO A 294 -9.99 -13.12 -10.67
CA PRO A 294 -10.83 -12.11 -10.02
C PRO A 294 -10.09 -10.80 -9.77
N TRP A 295 -8.91 -10.87 -9.18
CA TRP A 295 -8.00 -9.74 -8.97
C TRP A 295 -6.57 -10.26 -8.81
N PHE A 296 -5.74 -10.15 -9.85
CA PHE A 296 -4.32 -10.47 -9.78
C PHE A 296 -3.56 -9.36 -10.47
N ILE A 297 -2.99 -8.48 -9.66
CA ILE A 297 -2.33 -7.25 -10.13
C ILE A 297 -0.98 -7.12 -9.42
N GLY A 298 0.03 -6.72 -10.17
CA GLY A 298 1.31 -6.28 -9.63
C GLY A 298 1.69 -4.91 -10.18
N CYS A 299 2.29 -4.05 -9.34
CA CYS A 299 2.83 -2.76 -9.73
C CYS A 299 4.29 -2.62 -9.30
N GLN A 300 5.14 -1.98 -10.14
CA GLN A 300 6.56 -1.77 -9.84
C GLN A 300 6.78 -0.59 -8.89
N PHE A 301 5.87 0.34 -8.89
CA PHE A 301 5.85 1.52 -8.03
C PHE A 301 5.16 1.26 -6.68
N HIS A 302 5.16 2.26 -5.82
CA HIS A 302 4.42 2.28 -4.56
C HIS A 302 3.23 3.24 -4.72
N PRO A 303 1.98 2.74 -4.92
CA PRO A 303 0.80 3.58 -5.13
C PRO A 303 0.55 4.51 -3.93
N GLU A 304 0.19 5.76 -4.22
CA GLU A 304 -0.17 6.78 -3.22
C GLU A 304 -1.67 7.04 -3.16
#